data_7e62650a7a347da06549bf2f48fba65f
#
_entry.id   7e62650a7a347da06549bf2f48fba65f
#
_cell.length_a   1.000
_cell.length_b   1.000
_cell.length_c   1.000
_cell.angle_alpha   90.00
_cell.angle_beta   90.00
_cell.angle_gamma   90.00
#
_symmetry.space_group_name_H-M   'P 1'
#
loop_
_entity.id
_entity.type
_entity.pdbx_description
1 polymer ?
#
loop_
_entity_poly.entity_id
_entity_poly.type
_entity_poly.pdbx_seq_one_letter_code
_entity_poly.pdbx_strand_id
1 'polypeptide(L)'
;MDRVAVLIDAGYLFAAGSALVSGAGKQRRSTIIFDGTRAADALKAFAHDVTGGLRLLRIYWYDGASRKTGPSAEHVRLAHANDMKVRLGLLNAAGEQKGVDSLIVTDMVELARNRAVVDVVLMSGDEDVRIGVQLAQGFGVRVHLLGIDPCVGTQSSLLRQEADTCSEWGLSVVGKIISIRSASATAPVARVNDVADAPILNVVVEHMLNELAPAELEGAAKYMLANRNNVPRELDGRLLARCRAALGKDLDDASRRYVRSRMRQRIREVAADAAWRADQRRGACDPPAAAAVGL
;
A
#
# COMPACT_ATOMS: atom_id res chain seq x y z
N MET A 1 -38.43 10.71 -1.42
CA MET A 1 -37.87 9.47 -1.99
C MET A 1 -36.69 9.07 -1.14
N ASP A 2 -36.79 8.00 -0.41
CA ASP A 2 -35.78 7.57 0.54
C ASP A 2 -34.67 6.84 -0.20
N ARG A 3 -33.43 7.28 -0.04
CA ARG A 3 -32.24 6.77 -0.74
C ARG A 3 -31.08 6.66 0.23
N VAL A 4 -30.15 5.75 -0.09
CA VAL A 4 -28.88 5.60 0.59
C VAL A 4 -27.73 6.02 -0.33
N ALA A 5 -26.69 6.65 0.22
CA ALA A 5 -25.41 6.83 -0.43
C ALA A 5 -24.34 6.01 0.29
N VAL A 6 -23.34 5.57 -0.48
CA VAL A 6 -22.18 4.85 0.06
C VAL A 6 -20.93 5.71 -0.14
N LEU A 7 -20.20 5.99 0.93
CA LEU A 7 -19.02 6.82 0.96
C LEU A 7 -17.81 5.96 1.38
N ILE A 8 -16.83 5.79 0.51
CA ILE A 8 -15.70 4.87 0.70
C ILE A 8 -14.38 5.61 0.73
N ASP A 9 -13.70 5.59 1.88
CA ASP A 9 -12.29 5.93 1.97
C ASP A 9 -11.45 4.76 1.42
N ALA A 10 -10.91 4.94 0.21
CA ALA A 10 -10.08 3.93 -0.44
C ALA A 10 -8.79 3.66 0.35
N GLY A 11 -8.23 4.67 1.01
CA GLY A 11 -7.04 4.54 1.85
C GLY A 11 -7.27 3.55 2.99
N TYR A 12 -8.41 3.66 3.67
CA TYR A 12 -8.81 2.74 4.72
C TYR A 12 -9.06 1.33 4.16
N LEU A 13 -9.84 1.19 3.09
CA LEU A 13 -10.14 -0.10 2.47
C LEU A 13 -8.86 -0.84 2.07
N PHE A 14 -7.91 -0.16 1.42
CA PHE A 14 -6.67 -0.79 1.01
C PHE A 14 -5.73 -1.08 2.17
N ALA A 15 -5.68 -0.22 3.18
CA ALA A 15 -4.84 -0.44 4.35
C ALA A 15 -5.33 -1.63 5.18
N ALA A 16 -6.57 -1.59 5.64
CA ALA A 16 -7.15 -2.64 6.47
C ALA A 16 -7.41 -3.93 5.69
N GLY A 17 -7.98 -3.82 4.47
CA GLY A 17 -8.26 -4.97 3.62
C GLY A 17 -7.02 -5.75 3.20
N SER A 18 -5.93 -5.04 2.86
CA SER A 18 -4.68 -5.73 2.53
C SER A 18 -4.03 -6.38 3.75
N ALA A 19 -4.16 -5.80 4.93
CA ALA A 19 -3.69 -6.41 6.18
C ALA A 19 -4.45 -7.70 6.49
N LEU A 20 -5.79 -7.67 6.37
CA LEU A 20 -6.63 -8.84 6.58
C LEU A 20 -6.27 -9.98 5.60
N VAL A 21 -6.18 -9.68 4.30
CA VAL A 21 -5.91 -10.69 3.26
C VAL A 21 -4.51 -11.26 3.35
N SER A 22 -3.51 -10.45 3.71
CA SER A 22 -2.12 -10.91 3.81
C SER A 22 -1.79 -11.61 5.13
N GLY A 23 -2.53 -11.31 6.21
CA GLY A 23 -2.17 -11.71 7.57
C GLY A 23 -0.87 -11.08 8.10
N ALA A 24 -0.26 -10.15 7.36
CA ALA A 24 1.08 -9.59 7.62
C ALA A 24 1.08 -8.05 7.72
N GLY A 25 -0.06 -7.44 8.04
CA GLY A 25 -0.23 -6.00 8.12
C GLY A 25 -0.41 -5.31 6.76
N LYS A 26 -0.51 -3.98 6.79
CA LYS A 26 -0.75 -3.14 5.60
C LYS A 26 0.27 -3.40 4.49
N GLN A 27 -0.21 -3.70 3.30
CA GLN A 27 0.60 -3.93 2.11
C GLN A 27 0.78 -2.65 1.27
N ARG A 28 1.83 -2.66 0.43
CA ARG A 28 2.04 -1.54 -0.51
C ARG A 28 0.94 -1.52 -1.56
N ARG A 29 0.45 -0.33 -1.91
CA ARG A 29 -0.60 -0.16 -2.93
C ARG A 29 -0.28 -0.86 -4.26
N SER A 30 1.00 -0.88 -4.66
CA SER A 30 1.48 -1.54 -5.88
C SER A 30 1.41 -3.07 -5.88
N THR A 31 1.30 -3.70 -4.71
CA THR A 31 1.14 -5.15 -4.56
C THR A 31 -0.31 -5.59 -4.45
N ILE A 32 -1.23 -4.65 -4.26
CA ILE A 32 -2.66 -4.91 -4.14
C ILE A 32 -3.27 -5.01 -5.54
N ILE A 33 -3.96 -6.12 -5.79
CA ILE A 33 -4.84 -6.29 -6.95
C ILE A 33 -6.26 -6.06 -6.44
N PHE A 34 -6.97 -5.13 -7.08
CA PHE A 34 -8.30 -4.71 -6.68
C PHE A 34 -9.32 -4.99 -7.79
N ASP A 35 -10.41 -5.64 -7.43
CA ASP A 35 -11.56 -5.86 -8.32
C ASP A 35 -12.66 -4.85 -7.99
N GLY A 36 -12.67 -3.74 -8.74
CA GLY A 36 -13.63 -2.64 -8.54
C GLY A 36 -15.08 -3.03 -8.84
N THR A 37 -15.31 -4.01 -9.75
CA THR A 37 -16.66 -4.49 -10.07
C THR A 37 -17.23 -5.24 -8.88
N ARG A 38 -16.49 -6.23 -8.37
CA ARG A 38 -16.91 -6.99 -7.18
C ARG A 38 -17.06 -6.09 -5.95
N ALA A 39 -16.21 -5.07 -5.81
CA ALA A 39 -16.34 -4.09 -4.73
C ALA A 39 -17.66 -3.32 -4.84
N ALA A 40 -18.00 -2.82 -6.03
CA ALA A 40 -19.25 -2.11 -6.27
C ALA A 40 -20.46 -2.99 -5.97
N ASP A 41 -20.45 -4.25 -6.45
CA ASP A 41 -21.55 -5.18 -6.21
C ASP A 41 -21.73 -5.53 -4.72
N ALA A 42 -20.61 -5.77 -4.00
CA ALA A 42 -20.65 -6.02 -2.56
C ALA A 42 -21.17 -4.81 -1.76
N LEU A 43 -20.77 -3.59 -2.16
CA LEU A 43 -21.23 -2.34 -1.52
C LEU A 43 -22.70 -2.10 -1.78
N LYS A 44 -23.22 -2.39 -2.98
CA LYS A 44 -24.63 -2.30 -3.32
C LYS A 44 -25.47 -3.28 -2.48
N ALA A 45 -25.03 -4.52 -2.40
CA ALA A 45 -25.68 -5.56 -1.60
C ALA A 45 -25.71 -5.15 -0.11
N PHE A 46 -24.57 -4.75 0.44
CA PHE A 46 -24.49 -4.31 1.83
C PHE A 46 -25.41 -3.11 2.12
N ALA A 47 -25.39 -2.08 1.25
CA ALA A 47 -26.24 -0.91 1.43
C ALA A 47 -27.72 -1.27 1.38
N HIS A 48 -28.12 -2.17 0.49
CA HIS A 48 -29.48 -2.69 0.43
C HIS A 48 -29.88 -3.40 1.73
N ASP A 49 -29.04 -4.31 2.21
CA ASP A 49 -29.34 -5.14 3.37
C ASP A 49 -29.39 -4.31 4.67
N VAL A 50 -28.40 -3.43 4.91
CA VAL A 50 -28.32 -2.66 6.16
C VAL A 50 -29.42 -1.60 6.29
N THR A 51 -29.97 -1.13 5.15
CA THR A 51 -31.02 -0.11 5.13
C THR A 51 -32.42 -0.67 4.94
N GLY A 52 -32.58 -2.00 4.87
CA GLY A 52 -33.88 -2.63 4.63
C GLY A 52 -34.43 -2.39 3.21
N GLY A 53 -33.57 -2.23 2.22
CA GLY A 53 -33.95 -2.15 0.80
C GLY A 53 -34.06 -0.74 0.22
N LEU A 54 -33.47 0.27 0.83
CA LEU A 54 -33.45 1.61 0.25
C LEU A 54 -32.77 1.64 -1.11
N ARG A 55 -33.29 2.50 -2.01
CA ARG A 55 -32.71 2.69 -3.32
C ARG A 55 -31.35 3.39 -3.20
N LEU A 56 -30.32 2.79 -3.79
CA LEU A 56 -29.00 3.42 -3.89
C LEU A 56 -29.05 4.71 -4.72
N LEU A 57 -28.53 5.81 -4.17
CA LEU A 57 -28.29 7.03 -4.92
C LEU A 57 -27.03 6.87 -5.75
N ARG A 58 -25.89 6.56 -5.11
CA ARG A 58 -24.59 6.27 -5.74
C ARG A 58 -23.55 5.85 -4.69
N ILE A 59 -22.42 5.36 -5.17
CA ILE A 59 -21.20 5.10 -4.40
C ILE A 59 -20.20 6.21 -4.69
N TYR A 60 -19.71 6.88 -3.66
CA TYR A 60 -18.61 7.83 -3.74
C TYR A 60 -17.33 7.13 -3.33
N TRP A 61 -16.35 7.16 -4.20
CA TRP A 61 -15.02 6.59 -4.00
C TRP A 61 -14.02 7.71 -3.79
N TYR A 62 -13.47 7.83 -2.58
CA TYR A 62 -12.50 8.85 -2.22
C TYR A 62 -11.11 8.24 -2.19
N ASP A 63 -10.17 8.83 -2.95
CA ASP A 63 -8.77 8.36 -3.01
C ASP A 63 -7.84 9.55 -3.27
N GLY A 64 -6.53 9.34 -3.12
CA GLY A 64 -5.51 10.32 -3.43
C GLY A 64 -4.98 10.16 -4.86
N ALA A 65 -4.79 11.28 -5.57
CA ALA A 65 -4.13 11.29 -6.86
C ALA A 65 -2.80 12.04 -6.81
N SER A 66 -1.80 11.54 -7.55
CA SER A 66 -0.52 12.22 -7.69
C SER A 66 -0.67 13.50 -8.52
N ARG A 67 -0.10 14.61 -8.03
CA ARG A 67 -0.04 15.86 -8.81
C ARG A 67 0.71 15.72 -10.13
N LYS A 68 1.67 14.79 -10.23
CA LYS A 68 2.52 14.62 -11.42
C LYS A 68 1.89 13.73 -12.47
N THR A 69 1.23 12.64 -12.04
CA THR A 69 0.69 11.63 -12.96
C THR A 69 -0.82 11.68 -13.11
N GLY A 70 -1.52 12.47 -12.27
CA GLY A 70 -2.97 12.53 -12.27
C GLY A 70 -3.64 11.24 -11.78
N PRO A 71 -4.90 11.01 -12.21
CA PRO A 71 -5.66 9.81 -11.87
C PRO A 71 -5.00 8.54 -12.39
N SER A 72 -5.05 7.46 -11.60
CA SER A 72 -4.58 6.13 -12.03
C SER A 72 -5.56 5.49 -13.03
N ALA A 73 -5.11 4.47 -13.76
CA ALA A 73 -5.97 3.67 -14.63
C ALA A 73 -7.15 3.02 -13.86
N GLU A 74 -6.97 2.74 -12.57
CA GLU A 74 -8.02 2.25 -11.68
C GLU A 74 -9.06 3.33 -11.41
N HIS A 75 -8.63 4.56 -11.09
CA HIS A 75 -9.54 5.70 -10.92
C HIS A 75 -10.39 5.93 -12.18
N VAL A 76 -9.79 5.84 -13.36
CA VAL A 76 -10.51 5.99 -14.63
C VAL A 76 -11.54 4.87 -14.80
N ARG A 77 -11.18 3.60 -14.55
CA ARG A 77 -12.14 2.49 -14.63
C ARG A 77 -13.31 2.65 -13.67
N LEU A 78 -13.04 3.03 -12.40
CA LEU A 78 -14.07 3.26 -11.39
C LEU A 78 -14.97 4.45 -11.77
N ALA A 79 -14.43 5.52 -12.33
CA ALA A 79 -15.21 6.68 -12.77
C ALA A 79 -16.17 6.37 -13.91
N HIS A 80 -15.88 5.36 -14.73
CA HIS A 80 -16.76 4.86 -15.80
C HIS A 80 -17.74 3.76 -15.34
N ALA A 81 -17.56 3.23 -14.11
CA ALA A 81 -18.48 2.21 -13.59
C ALA A 81 -19.83 2.82 -13.21
N ASN A 82 -20.91 2.05 -13.42
CA ASN A 82 -22.26 2.46 -13.06
C ASN A 82 -22.38 2.74 -11.56
N ASP A 83 -23.11 3.77 -11.22
CA ASP A 83 -23.37 4.23 -9.86
C ASP A 83 -22.14 4.70 -9.05
N MET A 84 -20.95 4.73 -9.66
CA MET A 84 -19.71 5.18 -9.02
C MET A 84 -19.40 6.65 -9.31
N LYS A 85 -18.89 7.36 -8.30
CA LYS A 85 -18.34 8.72 -8.42
C LYS A 85 -17.01 8.79 -7.71
N VAL A 86 -15.94 8.99 -8.49
CA VAL A 86 -14.59 9.13 -7.94
C VAL A 86 -14.36 10.58 -7.53
N ARG A 87 -13.84 10.76 -6.32
CA ARG A 87 -13.46 12.02 -5.69
C ARG A 87 -11.98 11.93 -5.33
N LEU A 88 -11.16 12.78 -5.91
CA LEU A 88 -9.70 12.69 -5.74
C LEU A 88 -9.17 13.85 -4.90
N GLY A 89 -8.60 13.52 -3.76
CA GLY A 89 -7.71 14.38 -3.01
C GLY A 89 -6.30 14.37 -3.61
N LEU A 90 -5.35 15.02 -2.94
CA LEU A 90 -3.97 15.11 -3.40
C LEU A 90 -3.09 14.14 -2.62
N LEU A 91 -2.13 13.52 -3.32
CA LEU A 91 -1.02 12.81 -2.67
C LEU A 91 0.13 13.80 -2.45
N ASN A 92 0.67 13.82 -1.22
CA ASN A 92 1.90 14.55 -0.92
C ASN A 92 3.14 13.78 -1.46
N ALA A 93 4.34 14.34 -1.29
CA ALA A 93 5.59 13.73 -1.73
C ALA A 93 5.90 12.39 -1.04
N ALA A 94 5.34 12.15 0.14
CA ALA A 94 5.46 10.89 0.88
C ALA A 94 4.43 9.83 0.43
N GLY A 95 3.49 10.19 -0.45
CA GLY A 95 2.41 9.33 -0.92
C GLY A 95 1.23 9.25 0.07
N GLU A 96 1.12 10.20 1.00
CA GLU A 96 0.00 10.30 1.93
C GLU A 96 -1.12 11.13 1.31
N GLN A 97 -2.36 10.74 1.55
CA GLN A 97 -3.55 11.44 1.08
C GLN A 97 -3.73 12.74 1.88
N LYS A 98 -4.09 13.83 1.19
CA LYS A 98 -4.47 15.10 1.82
C LYS A 98 -5.80 15.57 1.25
N GLY A 99 -6.69 15.99 2.15
CA GLY A 99 -7.98 16.55 1.80
C GLY A 99 -9.04 15.52 1.43
N VAL A 100 -8.77 14.22 1.54
CA VAL A 100 -9.75 13.15 1.29
C VAL A 100 -10.85 13.20 2.34
N ASP A 101 -10.50 13.30 3.62
CA ASP A 101 -11.44 13.37 4.74
C ASP A 101 -12.35 14.59 4.61
N SER A 102 -11.80 15.73 4.21
CA SER A 102 -12.58 16.95 3.95
C SER A 102 -13.60 16.77 2.82
N LEU A 103 -13.25 16.00 1.77
CA LEU A 103 -14.20 15.68 0.70
C LEU A 103 -15.32 14.76 1.20
N ILE A 104 -15.00 13.75 2.01
CA ILE A 104 -16.00 12.86 2.62
C ILE A 104 -16.96 13.66 3.48
N VAL A 105 -16.44 14.49 4.39
CA VAL A 105 -17.25 15.35 5.28
C VAL A 105 -18.14 16.29 4.46
N THR A 106 -17.57 16.97 3.46
CA THR A 106 -18.31 17.93 2.62
C THR A 106 -19.45 17.24 1.87
N ASP A 107 -19.17 16.14 1.14
CA ASP A 107 -20.20 15.42 0.38
C ASP A 107 -21.28 14.85 1.31
N MET A 108 -20.92 14.33 2.48
CA MET A 108 -21.87 13.79 3.47
C MET A 108 -22.83 14.87 3.97
N VAL A 109 -22.30 16.03 4.36
CA VAL A 109 -23.10 17.17 4.86
C VAL A 109 -23.98 17.74 3.74
N GLU A 110 -23.46 17.86 2.49
CA GLU A 110 -24.25 18.33 1.37
C GLU A 110 -25.40 17.38 1.01
N LEU A 111 -25.16 16.07 1.02
CA LEU A 111 -26.20 15.07 0.79
C LEU A 111 -27.30 15.15 1.85
N ALA A 112 -26.93 15.30 3.12
CA ALA A 112 -27.85 15.44 4.24
C ALA A 112 -28.65 16.74 4.15
N ARG A 113 -27.98 17.89 3.99
CA ARG A 113 -28.61 19.22 3.90
C ARG A 113 -29.59 19.33 2.74
N ASN A 114 -29.24 18.73 1.60
CA ASN A 114 -30.10 18.72 0.40
C ASN A 114 -31.19 17.64 0.46
N ARG A 115 -31.32 16.90 1.57
CA ARG A 115 -32.27 15.78 1.74
C ARG A 115 -32.18 14.78 0.59
N ALA A 116 -30.97 14.60 0.05
CA ALA A 116 -30.73 13.70 -1.06
C ALA A 116 -30.74 12.23 -0.64
N VAL A 117 -30.47 11.98 0.63
CA VAL A 117 -30.42 10.66 1.26
C VAL A 117 -31.06 10.71 2.64
N VAL A 118 -31.52 9.56 3.13
CA VAL A 118 -31.98 9.34 4.52
C VAL A 118 -30.99 8.47 5.29
N ASP A 119 -30.20 7.67 4.57
CA ASP A 119 -29.15 6.84 5.13
C ASP A 119 -27.82 7.02 4.37
N VAL A 120 -26.72 6.88 5.07
CA VAL A 120 -25.36 6.85 4.52
C VAL A 120 -24.63 5.62 5.04
N VAL A 121 -24.03 4.85 4.14
CA VAL A 121 -23.01 3.85 4.49
C VAL A 121 -21.65 4.52 4.37
N LEU A 122 -20.91 4.57 5.46
CA LEU A 122 -19.56 5.15 5.53
C LEU A 122 -18.52 4.03 5.76
N MET A 123 -17.56 3.88 4.88
CA MET A 123 -16.38 3.04 5.10
C MET A 123 -15.15 3.94 5.30
N SER A 124 -14.79 4.15 6.54
CA SER A 124 -13.58 4.89 6.96
C SER A 124 -13.11 4.40 8.33
N GLY A 125 -11.84 4.63 8.63
CA GLY A 125 -11.25 4.37 9.95
C GLY A 125 -10.88 5.63 10.70
N ASP A 126 -10.87 6.78 10.03
CA ASP A 126 -10.33 8.03 10.56
C ASP A 126 -11.35 8.76 11.43
N GLU A 127 -10.86 9.28 12.57
CA GLU A 127 -11.67 10.11 13.47
C GLU A 127 -12.07 11.44 12.86
N ASP A 128 -11.27 11.98 11.95
CA ASP A 128 -11.50 13.30 11.37
C ASP A 128 -12.82 13.39 10.59
N VAL A 129 -13.36 12.24 10.11
CA VAL A 129 -14.68 12.21 9.45
C VAL A 129 -15.86 12.23 10.44
N ARG A 130 -15.63 12.05 11.76
CA ARG A 130 -16.68 12.02 12.78
C ARG A 130 -17.54 13.29 12.79
N ILE A 131 -16.94 14.45 12.58
CA ILE A 131 -17.69 15.70 12.51
C ILE A 131 -18.72 15.70 11.39
N GLY A 132 -18.39 15.06 10.26
CA GLY A 132 -19.35 14.88 9.15
C GLY A 132 -20.53 13.99 9.53
N VAL A 133 -20.28 12.93 10.31
CA VAL A 133 -21.33 12.04 10.83
C VAL A 133 -22.28 12.83 11.74
N GLN A 134 -21.76 13.57 12.72
CA GLN A 134 -22.57 14.39 13.63
C GLN A 134 -23.42 15.42 12.87
N LEU A 135 -22.84 16.11 11.90
CA LEU A 135 -23.55 17.09 11.10
C LEU A 135 -24.66 16.44 10.24
N ALA A 136 -24.39 15.29 9.63
CA ALA A 136 -25.37 14.57 8.83
C ALA A 136 -26.55 14.06 9.70
N GLN A 137 -26.25 13.53 10.89
CA GLN A 137 -27.25 13.12 11.88
C GLN A 137 -28.09 14.31 12.35
N GLY A 138 -27.50 15.50 12.48
CA GLY A 138 -28.23 16.75 12.78
C GLY A 138 -29.27 17.12 11.72
N PHE A 139 -29.13 16.64 10.49
CA PHE A 139 -30.12 16.74 9.42
C PHE A 139 -31.07 15.53 9.32
N GLY A 140 -31.00 14.59 10.26
CA GLY A 140 -31.84 13.40 10.32
C GLY A 140 -31.39 12.23 9.46
N VAL A 141 -30.14 12.23 8.98
CA VAL A 141 -29.56 11.11 8.23
C VAL A 141 -29.03 10.07 9.21
N ARG A 142 -29.29 8.79 8.96
CA ARG A 142 -28.67 7.68 9.68
C ARG A 142 -27.33 7.29 9.03
N VAL A 143 -26.32 7.02 9.85
CA VAL A 143 -24.99 6.65 9.37
C VAL A 143 -24.63 5.23 9.82
N HIS A 144 -24.43 4.35 8.83
CA HIS A 144 -24.00 2.96 8.99
C HIS A 144 -22.50 2.87 8.74
N LEU A 145 -21.72 2.68 9.79
CA LEU A 145 -20.28 2.55 9.67
C LEU A 145 -19.91 1.10 9.26
N LEU A 146 -19.20 0.97 8.15
CA LEU A 146 -18.69 -0.30 7.65
C LEU A 146 -17.18 -0.37 7.83
N GLY A 147 -16.71 -1.36 8.56
CA GLY A 147 -15.30 -1.60 8.80
C GLY A 147 -14.78 -2.87 8.12
N ILE A 148 -13.49 -3.12 8.32
CA ILE A 148 -12.78 -4.35 7.91
C ILE A 148 -12.34 -5.08 9.19
N ASP A 149 -12.65 -6.37 9.29
CA ASP A 149 -12.31 -7.22 10.44
C ASP A 149 -10.77 -7.35 10.62
N PRO A 150 -10.24 -7.17 11.84
CA PRO A 150 -10.90 -6.64 13.03
C PRO A 150 -11.00 -5.11 13.00
N CYS A 151 -12.20 -4.55 13.19
CA CYS A 151 -12.39 -3.10 13.27
C CYS A 151 -11.68 -2.47 14.46
N VAL A 152 -11.52 -3.23 15.54
CA VAL A 152 -10.76 -2.78 16.71
C VAL A 152 -9.30 -2.57 16.32
N GLY A 153 -8.84 -1.31 16.46
CA GLY A 153 -7.48 -0.90 16.07
C GLY A 153 -7.33 -0.43 14.62
N THR A 154 -8.34 -0.62 13.75
CA THR A 154 -8.35 -0.09 12.39
C THR A 154 -9.36 1.04 12.19
N GLN A 155 -10.33 1.19 13.10
CA GLN A 155 -11.28 2.30 13.14
C GLN A 155 -11.17 3.05 14.48
N SER A 156 -11.34 4.36 14.44
CA SER A 156 -11.45 5.18 15.65
C SER A 156 -12.63 4.73 16.51
N SER A 157 -12.39 4.57 17.81
CA SER A 157 -13.43 4.22 18.77
C SER A 157 -14.50 5.32 18.88
N LEU A 158 -14.11 6.58 18.72
CA LEU A 158 -15.04 7.72 18.77
C LEU A 158 -15.92 7.77 17.52
N LEU A 159 -15.36 7.43 16.34
CA LEU A 159 -16.15 7.31 15.12
C LEU A 159 -17.18 6.17 15.23
N ARG A 160 -16.77 5.03 15.79
CA ARG A 160 -17.67 3.89 16.03
C ARG A 160 -18.79 4.18 17.02
N GLN A 161 -18.51 4.98 18.04
CA GLN A 161 -19.53 5.42 19.02
C GLN A 161 -20.52 6.41 18.42
N GLU A 162 -20.10 7.20 17.44
CA GLU A 162 -20.94 8.20 16.80
C GLU A 162 -21.93 7.60 15.80
N ALA A 163 -21.53 6.55 15.10
CA ALA A 163 -22.34 5.93 14.06
C ALA A 163 -23.60 5.26 14.64
N ASP A 164 -24.71 5.29 13.90
CA ASP A 164 -25.97 4.66 14.29
C ASP A 164 -25.88 3.13 14.31
N THR A 165 -25.12 2.55 13.42
CA THR A 165 -24.80 1.11 13.38
C THR A 165 -23.36 0.87 12.93
N CYS A 166 -22.77 -0.22 13.41
CA CYS A 166 -21.43 -0.66 13.01
C CYS A 166 -21.49 -2.09 12.48
N SER A 167 -20.89 -2.31 11.33
CA SER A 167 -20.72 -3.62 10.69
C SER A 167 -19.29 -3.79 10.22
N GLU A 168 -18.88 -5.02 9.94
CA GLU A 168 -17.54 -5.30 9.43
C GLU A 168 -17.55 -6.39 8.35
N TRP A 169 -16.67 -6.21 7.38
CA TRP A 169 -16.39 -7.20 6.35
C TRP A 169 -15.22 -8.07 6.75
N GLY A 170 -15.45 -9.37 6.81
CA GLY A 170 -14.41 -10.38 7.01
C GLY A 170 -13.74 -10.81 5.72
N LEU A 171 -12.80 -11.75 5.85
CA LEU A 171 -12.00 -12.29 4.74
C LEU A 171 -12.84 -12.87 3.59
N SER A 172 -14.03 -13.42 3.87
CA SER A 172 -14.93 -13.99 2.86
C SER A 172 -15.44 -12.96 1.83
N VAL A 173 -15.57 -11.69 2.23
CA VAL A 173 -15.95 -10.59 1.34
C VAL A 173 -14.69 -9.91 0.80
N VAL A 174 -13.79 -9.48 1.69
CA VAL A 174 -12.59 -8.71 1.31
C VAL A 174 -11.67 -9.50 0.39
N GLY A 175 -11.51 -10.81 0.59
CA GLY A 175 -10.68 -11.68 -0.25
C GLY A 175 -11.21 -11.88 -1.67
N LYS A 176 -12.48 -11.54 -1.94
CA LYS A 176 -13.04 -11.50 -3.30
C LYS A 176 -12.77 -10.18 -4.02
N ILE A 177 -12.51 -9.12 -3.26
CA ILE A 177 -12.33 -7.74 -3.74
C ILE A 177 -10.85 -7.40 -3.84
N ILE A 178 -10.07 -7.85 -2.86
CA ILE A 178 -8.63 -7.57 -2.73
C ILE A 178 -7.89 -8.90 -2.77
N SER A 179 -6.84 -8.95 -3.58
CA SER A 179 -5.83 -10.00 -3.51
C SER A 179 -4.43 -9.36 -3.48
N ILE A 180 -3.50 -10.05 -2.85
CA ILE A 180 -2.13 -9.58 -2.75
C ILE A 180 -1.30 -10.34 -3.79
N ARG A 181 -0.63 -9.58 -4.64
CA ARG A 181 0.36 -10.16 -5.54
C ARG A 181 1.46 -10.77 -4.68
N SER A 182 1.51 -12.08 -4.59
CA SER A 182 2.56 -12.79 -3.88
C SER A 182 3.93 -12.34 -4.42
N ALA A 183 4.86 -12.03 -3.54
CA ALA A 183 6.25 -11.76 -3.93
C ALA A 183 6.92 -13.00 -4.59
N SER A 184 6.25 -14.15 -4.52
CA SER A 184 6.64 -15.40 -5.18
C SER A 184 6.12 -15.52 -6.64
N ALA A 185 5.11 -14.71 -7.01
CA ALA A 185 4.81 -14.50 -8.43
C ALA A 185 5.48 -13.17 -8.76
N THR A 186 6.76 -13.21 -9.11
CA THR A 186 7.47 -12.17 -9.82
C THR A 186 6.48 -11.15 -10.42
N ALA A 187 6.37 -9.90 -9.80
CA ALA A 187 6.28 -8.78 -10.71
C ALA A 187 7.28 -9.12 -11.81
N PRO A 188 6.98 -8.99 -13.11
CA PRO A 188 8.03 -9.13 -14.07
C PRO A 188 9.11 -8.15 -13.63
N VAL A 189 10.09 -8.59 -12.85
CA VAL A 189 11.46 -8.19 -13.07
C VAL A 189 11.50 -8.34 -14.57
N ALA A 190 11.58 -7.21 -15.31
CA ALA A 190 11.78 -7.29 -16.73
C ALA A 190 12.69 -8.49 -16.85
N ARG A 191 12.15 -9.57 -17.45
CA ARG A 191 12.85 -10.88 -17.38
C ARG A 191 14.24 -10.53 -17.82
N VAL A 192 15.27 -11.16 -17.27
CA VAL A 192 16.65 -10.87 -17.66
C VAL A 192 16.76 -10.75 -19.20
N ASN A 193 15.80 -11.33 -19.91
CA ASN A 193 15.61 -11.31 -21.35
C ASN A 193 14.87 -10.06 -21.90
N ASP A 194 14.22 -9.24 -21.05
CA ASP A 194 13.45 -8.05 -21.53
C ASP A 194 14.28 -6.75 -21.49
N VAL A 195 15.45 -6.76 -20.84
CA VAL A 195 16.43 -5.68 -20.90
C VAL A 195 17.56 -6.17 -21.83
N ALA A 196 17.53 -5.72 -23.06
CA ALA A 196 18.52 -6.14 -24.08
C ALA A 196 19.98 -5.98 -23.60
N ASP A 197 20.21 -5.01 -22.73
CA ASP A 197 21.54 -4.68 -22.18
C ASP A 197 21.83 -5.36 -20.81
N ALA A 198 20.96 -6.25 -20.32
CA ALA A 198 21.11 -6.89 -19.01
C ALA A 198 22.47 -7.55 -18.75
N PRO A 199 23.10 -8.26 -19.70
CA PRO A 199 24.41 -8.85 -19.49
C PRO A 199 25.48 -7.80 -19.17
N ILE A 200 25.50 -6.69 -19.92
CA ILE A 200 26.44 -5.59 -19.70
C ILE A 200 26.20 -4.92 -18.36
N LEU A 201 24.94 -4.64 -18.04
CA LEU A 201 24.54 -4.01 -16.79
C LEU A 201 24.90 -4.87 -15.56
N ASN A 202 24.78 -6.19 -15.66
CA ASN A 202 25.22 -7.11 -14.60
C ASN A 202 26.73 -7.04 -14.36
N VAL A 203 27.54 -7.02 -15.41
CA VAL A 203 28.99 -6.88 -15.29
C VAL A 203 29.35 -5.58 -14.56
N VAL A 204 28.68 -4.47 -14.88
CA VAL A 204 28.90 -3.18 -14.21
C VAL A 204 28.58 -3.26 -12.72
N VAL A 205 27.47 -3.92 -12.34
CA VAL A 205 27.10 -4.10 -10.94
C VAL A 205 28.11 -4.93 -10.19
N GLU A 206 28.55 -6.09 -10.74
CA GLU A 206 29.53 -6.96 -10.09
C GLU A 206 30.89 -6.26 -9.95
N HIS A 207 31.34 -5.56 -10.98
CA HIS A 207 32.61 -4.81 -10.93
C HIS A 207 32.55 -3.71 -9.86
N MET A 208 31.47 -2.98 -9.80
CA MET A 208 31.29 -1.92 -8.81
C MET A 208 31.25 -2.46 -7.37
N LEU A 209 30.62 -3.62 -7.15
CA LEU A 209 30.58 -4.25 -5.82
C LEU A 209 31.95 -4.76 -5.37
N ASN A 210 32.76 -5.28 -6.30
CA ASN A 210 34.10 -5.75 -6.01
C ASN A 210 35.09 -4.61 -5.67
N GLU A 211 34.79 -3.38 -6.08
CA GLU A 211 35.58 -2.20 -5.75
C GLU A 211 35.19 -1.56 -4.40
N LEU A 212 34.03 -1.88 -3.85
CA LEU A 212 33.61 -1.34 -2.57
C LEU A 212 34.41 -1.97 -1.42
N ALA A 213 34.92 -1.12 -0.54
CA ALA A 213 35.51 -1.60 0.71
C ALA A 213 34.46 -2.30 1.57
N PRO A 214 34.84 -3.32 2.37
CA PRO A 214 33.91 -4.04 3.24
C PRO A 214 33.07 -3.12 4.14
N ALA A 215 33.63 -2.03 4.65
CA ALA A 215 32.95 -1.04 5.48
C ALA A 215 31.90 -0.24 4.69
N GLU A 216 32.16 0.10 3.42
CA GLU A 216 31.20 0.79 2.55
C GLU A 216 30.00 -0.11 2.23
N LEU A 217 30.27 -1.40 1.99
CA LEU A 217 29.24 -2.39 1.69
C LEU A 217 28.33 -2.65 2.90
N GLU A 218 28.93 -2.74 4.10
CA GLU A 218 28.19 -2.87 5.35
C GLU A 218 27.35 -1.60 5.63
N GLY A 219 27.93 -0.41 5.41
CA GLY A 219 27.24 0.86 5.50
C GLY A 219 26.05 0.96 4.54
N ALA A 220 26.24 0.52 3.27
CA ALA A 220 25.16 0.48 2.29
C ALA A 220 24.04 -0.50 2.69
N ALA A 221 24.38 -1.68 3.21
CA ALA A 221 23.41 -2.65 3.69
C ALA A 221 22.60 -2.11 4.87
N LYS A 222 23.24 -1.50 5.87
CA LYS A 222 22.58 -0.85 7.02
C LYS A 222 21.67 0.29 6.56
N TYR A 223 22.16 1.14 5.65
CA TYR A 223 21.35 2.22 5.07
C TYR A 223 20.08 1.69 4.38
N MET A 224 20.20 0.62 3.60
CA MET A 224 19.08 0.00 2.91
C MET A 224 18.04 -0.54 3.88
N LEU A 225 18.46 -1.15 5.00
CA LEU A 225 17.53 -1.61 6.05
C LEU A 225 16.75 -0.46 6.68
N ALA A 226 17.43 0.66 6.98
CA ALA A 226 16.81 1.83 7.57
C ALA A 226 15.94 2.65 6.60
N ASN A 227 16.21 2.60 5.29
CA ASN A 227 15.61 3.48 4.28
C ASN A 227 14.77 2.74 3.23
N ARG A 228 13.86 1.86 3.65
CA ARG A 228 12.91 1.15 2.77
C ARG A 228 13.58 0.46 1.58
N ASN A 229 14.77 -0.08 1.78
CA ASN A 229 15.52 -0.80 0.77
C ASN A 229 16.03 0.06 -0.42
N ASN A 230 16.22 1.35 -0.22
CA ASN A 230 16.80 2.24 -1.21
C ASN A 230 18.34 2.18 -1.16
N VAL A 231 18.97 2.21 -2.33
CA VAL A 231 20.42 2.35 -2.44
C VAL A 231 20.83 3.76 -2.01
N PRO A 232 21.95 3.96 -1.27
CA PRO A 232 22.45 5.29 -0.95
C PRO A 232 22.62 6.16 -2.20
N ARG A 233 22.28 7.45 -2.11
CA ARG A 233 22.27 8.36 -3.28
C ARG A 233 23.60 8.42 -4.02
N GLU A 234 24.71 8.45 -3.29
CA GLU A 234 26.05 8.48 -3.88
C GLU A 234 26.35 7.22 -4.67
N LEU A 235 26.00 6.06 -4.10
CA LEU A 235 26.18 4.77 -4.74
C LEU A 235 25.28 4.62 -5.98
N ASP A 236 24.02 5.09 -5.89
CA ASP A 236 23.08 5.10 -7.03
C ASP A 236 23.56 6.00 -8.16
N GLY A 237 24.09 7.18 -7.85
CA GLY A 237 24.64 8.09 -8.83
C GLY A 237 25.84 7.49 -9.57
N ARG A 238 26.81 6.89 -8.84
CA ARG A 238 27.97 6.19 -9.40
C ARG A 238 27.53 5.00 -10.28
N LEU A 239 26.56 4.22 -9.82
CA LEU A 239 26.01 3.08 -10.55
C LEU A 239 25.43 3.50 -11.91
N LEU A 240 24.53 4.50 -11.92
CA LEU A 240 23.89 4.97 -13.14
C LEU A 240 24.90 5.61 -14.12
N ALA A 241 25.90 6.33 -13.61
CA ALA A 241 26.96 6.91 -14.44
C ALA A 241 27.79 5.82 -15.15
N ARG A 242 28.20 4.78 -14.41
CA ARG A 242 28.97 3.65 -14.99
C ARG A 242 28.14 2.85 -16.00
N CYS A 243 26.86 2.64 -15.73
CA CYS A 243 26.01 1.96 -16.70
C CYS A 243 25.85 2.74 -18.00
N ARG A 244 25.71 4.09 -17.94
CA ARG A 244 25.71 4.94 -19.13
C ARG A 244 27.04 4.85 -19.91
N ALA A 245 28.13 4.91 -19.20
CA ALA A 245 29.46 4.79 -19.82
C ALA A 245 29.67 3.43 -20.52
N ALA A 246 29.24 2.35 -19.90
CA ALA A 246 29.35 1.00 -20.44
C ALA A 246 28.46 0.76 -21.66
N LEU A 247 27.28 1.42 -21.72
CA LEU A 247 26.33 1.27 -22.83
C LEU A 247 26.54 2.31 -23.95
N GLY A 248 27.29 3.40 -23.68
CA GLY A 248 27.43 4.50 -24.63
C GLY A 248 26.16 5.26 -24.96
N LYS A 249 25.09 5.08 -24.14
CA LYS A 249 23.75 5.70 -24.30
C LYS A 249 23.09 5.98 -22.95
N ASP A 250 22.07 6.84 -22.95
CA ASP A 250 21.27 7.06 -21.77
C ASP A 250 20.44 5.81 -21.41
N LEU A 251 20.29 5.59 -20.10
CA LEU A 251 19.46 4.49 -19.56
C LEU A 251 17.99 4.85 -19.65
N ASP A 252 17.19 3.99 -20.25
CA ASP A 252 15.74 4.05 -20.14
C ASP A 252 15.23 3.67 -18.74
N ASP A 253 13.97 3.86 -18.49
CA ASP A 253 13.38 3.58 -17.16
C ASP A 253 13.38 2.10 -16.80
N ALA A 254 13.37 1.20 -17.78
CA ALA A 254 13.44 -0.25 -17.55
C ALA A 254 14.84 -0.64 -17.08
N SER A 255 15.90 -0.18 -17.79
CA SER A 255 17.29 -0.38 -17.44
C SER A 255 17.66 0.23 -16.09
N ARG A 256 17.17 1.45 -15.78
CA ARG A 256 17.37 2.08 -14.45
C ARG A 256 16.76 1.26 -13.32
N ARG A 257 15.52 0.75 -13.51
CA ARG A 257 14.88 -0.11 -12.52
C ARG A 257 15.59 -1.44 -12.36
N TYR A 258 16.02 -2.04 -13.47
CA TYR A 258 16.76 -3.30 -13.49
C TYR A 258 18.07 -3.21 -12.70
N VAL A 259 18.94 -2.27 -13.03
CA VAL A 259 20.26 -2.14 -12.42
C VAL A 259 20.18 -1.80 -10.92
N ARG A 260 19.22 -0.96 -10.50
CA ARG A 260 18.95 -0.69 -9.08
C ARG A 260 18.45 -1.93 -8.34
N SER A 261 17.61 -2.74 -8.98
CA SER A 261 17.11 -3.99 -8.41
C SER A 261 18.25 -5.00 -8.23
N ARG A 262 19.08 -5.15 -9.24
CA ARG A 262 20.23 -6.04 -9.23
C ARG A 262 21.25 -5.63 -8.15
N MET A 263 21.60 -4.34 -8.07
CA MET A 263 22.50 -3.80 -7.04
C MET A 263 21.97 -4.09 -5.62
N ARG A 264 20.69 -3.87 -5.35
CA ARG A 264 20.09 -4.17 -4.06
C ARG A 264 20.14 -5.66 -3.71
N GLN A 265 19.89 -6.51 -4.68
CA GLN A 265 19.94 -7.96 -4.50
C GLN A 265 21.36 -8.37 -4.11
N ARG A 266 22.36 -7.93 -4.85
CA ARG A 266 23.77 -8.30 -4.64
C ARG A 266 24.34 -7.78 -3.32
N ILE A 267 24.01 -6.53 -2.93
CA ILE A 267 24.42 -6.00 -1.62
C ILE A 267 23.89 -6.90 -0.48
N ARG A 268 22.66 -7.39 -0.57
CA ARG A 268 22.10 -8.29 0.45
C ARG A 268 22.80 -9.64 0.47
N GLU A 269 23.06 -10.24 -0.69
CA GLU A 269 23.72 -11.52 -0.80
C GLU A 269 25.13 -11.45 -0.16
N VAL A 270 25.91 -10.44 -0.53
CA VAL A 270 27.27 -10.26 0.01
C VAL A 270 27.25 -9.93 1.51
N ALA A 271 26.27 -9.11 1.99
CA ALA A 271 26.14 -8.81 3.40
C ALA A 271 25.72 -10.05 4.23
N ALA A 272 24.87 -10.91 3.69
CA ALA A 272 24.48 -12.17 4.33
C ALA A 272 25.66 -13.14 4.42
N ASP A 273 26.44 -13.29 3.35
CA ASP A 273 27.66 -14.11 3.33
C ASP A 273 28.72 -13.62 4.32
N ALA A 274 28.89 -12.31 4.46
CA ALA A 274 29.82 -11.70 5.41
C ALA A 274 29.37 -11.96 6.87
N ALA A 275 28.08 -11.83 7.15
CA ALA A 275 27.52 -12.10 8.48
C ALA A 275 27.70 -13.58 8.86
N TRP A 276 27.45 -14.51 7.94
CA TRP A 276 27.63 -15.94 8.15
C TRP A 276 29.09 -16.28 8.41
N ARG A 277 30.05 -15.72 7.65
CA ARG A 277 31.49 -15.92 7.87
C ARG A 277 31.97 -15.34 9.20
N ALA A 278 31.40 -14.23 9.66
CA ALA A 278 31.72 -13.64 10.96
C ALA A 278 31.20 -14.49 12.13
N ASP A 279 30.04 -15.14 11.97
CA ASP A 279 29.46 -16.04 12.97
C ASP A 279 30.26 -17.35 13.08
N GLN A 280 30.67 -17.94 11.96
CA GLN A 280 31.55 -19.13 11.93
C GLN A 280 32.91 -18.88 12.62
N ARG A 281 33.48 -17.67 12.50
CA ARG A 281 34.72 -17.32 13.20
C ARG A 281 34.53 -17.16 14.69
N ARG A 282 33.36 -16.76 15.17
CA ARG A 282 33.02 -16.66 16.59
C ARG A 282 32.78 -18.04 17.21
N GLY A 283 32.15 -18.98 16.50
CA GLY A 283 31.92 -20.33 16.93
C GLY A 283 33.18 -21.22 16.95
N ALA A 284 34.24 -20.83 16.30
CA ALA A 284 35.52 -21.59 16.26
C ALA A 284 36.50 -21.19 17.39
N CYS A 285 36.15 -20.23 18.27
CA CYS A 285 37.05 -19.72 19.31
C CYS A 285 36.77 -20.24 20.76
N ASP A 286 35.85 -21.18 20.96
CA ASP A 286 35.67 -21.82 22.25
C ASP A 286 36.16 -23.27 22.19
N PRO A 287 37.38 -23.60 22.70
CA PRO A 287 37.75 -24.99 23.00
C PRO A 287 36.92 -25.45 24.20
N PRO A 288 36.45 -26.71 24.22
CA PRO A 288 35.69 -27.24 25.37
C PRO A 288 36.58 -27.21 26.62
N ALA A 289 36.07 -26.55 27.67
CA ALA A 289 36.69 -26.56 28.99
C ALA A 289 36.86 -28.01 29.46
N ALA A 290 38.12 -28.43 29.62
CA ALA A 290 38.46 -29.74 30.14
C ALA A 290 37.90 -29.87 31.56
N ALA A 291 37.00 -30.82 31.73
CA ALA A 291 36.50 -31.23 33.03
C ALA A 291 37.70 -31.81 33.82
N ALA A 292 38.20 -31.07 34.81
CA ALA A 292 39.12 -31.59 35.78
C ALA A 292 38.34 -32.53 36.73
N VAL A 293 38.49 -33.81 36.56
CA VAL A 293 38.17 -34.83 37.56
C VAL A 293 39.31 -34.80 38.56
N GLY A 294 39.06 -34.29 39.76
CA GLY A 294 39.95 -34.35 40.91
C GLY A 294 39.46 -35.44 41.86
N LEU A 295 40.36 -36.32 42.24
CA LEU A 295 40.29 -37.35 43.27
C LEU A 295 39.87 -36.81 44.65
#